data_ea650c8793f7a5db9145ebb4048ee94e
#
_entry.id   ea650c8793f7a5db9145ebb4048ee94e
#
_cell.length_a   1.000
_cell.length_b   1.000
_cell.length_c   1.000
_cell.angle_alpha   90.00
_cell.angle_beta   90.00
_cell.angle_gamma   90.00
#
_symmetry.space_group_name_H-M   'P 1'
#
loop_
_entity.id
_entity.type
_entity.pdbx_description
1 polymer ?
#
loop_
_entity_poly.entity_id
_entity_poly.type
_entity_poly.pdbx_seq_one_letter_code
_entity_poly.pdbx_strand_id
1 'polypeptide(L)'
;MVSLLSLPREIRDMILQLVLQHERAPPAGCERQLEGRVSILDVTSEAWALKKRVRYEPKTVQPTATTLMLVNRQLHAEVRDSVAWLQSREGRRCKVDVLLLDEKELWVTPLRTPACSPVLDQVDADMRVVGVLPDADRDAPRNIFDRGDGGPPGYVWPYYYALERFLQAGPTGRPASDSGNSVDRHMTVHRLVLNFVTPTPDEQHPLGSHGEKQRCLIARAIKSGATAAHMRARTKLLRPEWLAEELLHILESLIVGGKDGVTYARLVMERVGVIEAQVDGRHYKEIDVGATLRGMKLGCDPSWYRYQEEKKFYEAWRKKVFAARAAAGLN
;
A
#
# COMPACT_ATOMS: atom_id res chain seq x y z
N MET A 1 42.55 16.56 0.66
CA MET A 1 41.28 15.78 0.73
C MET A 1 41.38 14.66 -0.30
N VAL A 2 41.13 13.42 0.12
CA VAL A 2 41.06 12.28 -0.78
C VAL A 2 39.70 12.34 -1.50
N SER A 3 39.68 12.31 -2.83
CA SER A 3 38.44 12.27 -3.61
C SER A 3 37.88 10.84 -3.67
N LEU A 4 36.56 10.66 -3.68
CA LEU A 4 35.93 9.36 -3.92
C LEU A 4 36.48 8.70 -5.18
N LEU A 5 36.70 9.47 -6.23
CA LEU A 5 37.20 8.97 -7.53
C LEU A 5 38.66 8.51 -7.50
N SER A 6 39.43 8.90 -6.49
CA SER A 6 40.84 8.45 -6.34
C SER A 6 40.96 7.11 -5.60
N LEU A 7 39.82 6.57 -5.06
CA LEU A 7 39.80 5.25 -4.43
C LEU A 7 39.83 4.13 -5.49
N PRO A 8 40.35 2.93 -5.15
CA PRO A 8 40.21 1.74 -5.98
C PRO A 8 38.75 1.46 -6.34
N ARG A 9 38.52 0.87 -7.50
CA ARG A 9 37.15 0.58 -8.01
C ARG A 9 36.35 -0.26 -7.02
N GLU A 10 36.98 -1.26 -6.43
CA GLU A 10 36.35 -2.19 -5.49
C GLU A 10 35.80 -1.46 -4.27
N ILE A 11 36.56 -0.50 -3.74
CA ILE A 11 36.13 0.31 -2.59
C ILE A 11 34.98 1.24 -2.99
N ARG A 12 35.04 1.83 -4.19
CA ARG A 12 33.91 2.65 -4.70
C ARG A 12 32.66 1.82 -4.88
N ASP A 13 32.74 0.60 -5.43
CA ASP A 13 31.62 -0.31 -5.60
C ASP A 13 31.00 -0.68 -4.24
N MET A 14 31.79 -0.97 -3.20
CA MET A 14 31.30 -1.19 -1.85
C MET A 14 30.55 0.03 -1.28
N ILE A 15 31.12 1.23 -1.47
CA ILE A 15 30.48 2.47 -1.00
C ILE A 15 29.15 2.70 -1.76
N LEU A 16 29.15 2.53 -3.09
CA LEU A 16 27.95 2.70 -3.92
C LEU A 16 26.85 1.72 -3.53
N GLN A 17 27.20 0.45 -3.28
CA GLN A 17 26.26 -0.56 -2.83
C GLN A 17 25.63 -0.19 -1.47
N LEU A 18 26.43 0.24 -0.50
CA LEU A 18 25.94 0.70 0.81
C LEU A 18 25.01 1.90 0.68
N VAL A 19 25.37 2.88 -0.17
CA VAL A 19 24.54 4.08 -0.39
C VAL A 19 23.24 3.74 -1.12
N LEU A 20 23.26 2.84 -2.10
CA LEU A 20 22.08 2.39 -2.84
C LEU A 20 21.11 1.56 -1.97
N GLN A 21 21.66 0.83 -1.00
CA GLN A 21 20.89 0.03 -0.04
C GLN A 21 20.46 0.82 1.19
N HIS A 22 20.94 2.08 1.32
CA HIS A 22 20.61 2.89 2.49
C HIS A 22 19.11 3.06 2.65
N GLU A 23 18.62 2.76 3.84
CA GLU A 23 17.24 2.88 4.26
C GLU A 23 17.10 4.09 5.18
N ARG A 24 16.19 4.99 4.84
CA ARG A 24 15.85 6.14 5.67
C ARG A 24 15.11 5.66 6.92
N ALA A 25 15.31 6.34 8.05
CA ALA A 25 14.49 6.10 9.23
C ALA A 25 13.01 6.45 8.94
N PRO A 26 12.06 5.64 9.40
CA PRO A 26 10.65 5.98 9.31
C PRO A 26 10.34 7.22 10.17
N PRO A 27 9.33 8.02 9.81
CA PRO A 27 8.96 9.21 10.60
C PRO A 27 8.52 8.78 12.01
N ALA A 28 9.02 9.50 13.03
CA ALA A 28 8.53 9.34 14.39
C ALA A 28 7.10 9.90 14.48
N GLY A 29 6.15 9.08 14.93
CA GLY A 29 4.73 9.46 14.93
C GLY A 29 4.35 10.57 15.92
N CYS A 30 5.23 10.88 16.88
CA CYS A 30 5.01 11.92 17.89
C CYS A 30 5.61 13.28 17.52
N GLU A 31 6.47 13.35 16.51
CA GLU A 31 7.02 14.63 16.07
C GLU A 31 6.01 15.35 15.19
N ARG A 32 5.73 16.61 15.53
CA ARG A 32 4.89 17.55 14.77
C ARG A 32 5.44 17.89 13.37
N GLN A 33 6.15 16.97 12.73
CA GLN A 33 6.60 17.09 11.34
C GLN A 33 5.44 16.99 10.32
N LEU A 34 4.22 17.23 10.80
CA LEU A 34 3.01 17.44 10.00
C LEU A 34 3.14 18.62 9.03
N GLU A 35 3.99 19.62 9.41
CA GLU A 35 4.21 20.81 8.61
C GLU A 35 4.86 20.44 7.28
N GLY A 36 4.07 20.47 6.23
CA GLY A 36 4.52 20.29 4.85
C GLY A 36 4.07 19.04 4.14
N ARG A 37 3.48 18.02 4.79
CA ARG A 37 2.92 16.88 4.06
C ARG A 37 1.66 17.28 3.27
N VAL A 38 1.56 16.77 2.05
CA VAL A 38 0.52 17.17 1.10
C VAL A 38 -0.37 16.00 0.72
N SER A 39 -1.65 16.28 0.49
CA SER A 39 -2.55 15.34 -0.19
C SER A 39 -2.43 15.52 -1.69
N ILE A 40 -2.25 14.43 -2.43
CA ILE A 40 -2.19 14.44 -3.89
C ILE A 40 -3.58 14.06 -4.40
N LEU A 41 -4.26 15.00 -5.05
CA LEU A 41 -5.67 14.87 -5.43
C LEU A 41 -5.91 14.81 -6.94
N ASP A 42 -4.86 14.72 -7.72
CA ASP A 42 -4.85 14.76 -9.19
C ASP A 42 -5.32 13.48 -9.87
N VAL A 43 -5.54 12.42 -9.11
CA VAL A 43 -6.01 11.13 -9.64
C VAL A 43 -7.52 11.03 -9.50
N THR A 44 -8.16 10.61 -10.56
CA THR A 44 -9.57 10.22 -10.62
C THR A 44 -9.79 8.86 -9.95
N SER A 45 -9.45 8.75 -8.67
CA SER A 45 -9.84 7.60 -7.89
C SER A 45 -11.26 7.78 -7.38
N GLU A 46 -12.08 6.77 -7.53
CA GLU A 46 -13.46 6.78 -7.03
C GLU A 46 -13.54 6.67 -5.49
N ALA A 47 -12.43 6.34 -4.82
CA ALA A 47 -12.30 6.37 -3.36
C ALA A 47 -12.24 7.81 -2.78
N TRP A 48 -13.11 8.65 -3.20
CA TRP A 48 -13.10 10.12 -3.27
C TRP A 48 -13.10 10.86 -1.93
N ALA A 49 -13.79 10.36 -0.93
CA ALA A 49 -14.01 11.14 0.29
C ALA A 49 -12.77 11.15 1.21
N LEU A 50 -11.98 10.09 1.18
CA LEU A 50 -10.89 9.85 2.14
C LEU A 50 -9.49 10.02 1.56
N LYS A 51 -9.35 10.30 0.25
CA LYS A 51 -8.07 10.62 -0.39
C LYS A 51 -7.37 11.82 0.25
N LYS A 52 -8.11 12.78 0.78
CA LYS A 52 -7.57 13.92 1.52
C LYS A 52 -6.86 13.54 2.82
N ARG A 53 -7.09 12.31 3.31
CA ARG A 53 -6.47 11.80 4.53
C ARG A 53 -5.14 11.09 4.27
N VAL A 54 -4.79 10.83 3.01
CA VAL A 54 -3.49 10.26 2.65
C VAL A 54 -2.51 11.39 2.37
N ARG A 55 -1.39 11.37 3.07
CA ARG A 55 -0.36 12.41 3.05
C ARG A 55 0.97 11.86 2.54
N TYR A 56 1.58 12.61 1.65
CA TYR A 56 2.90 12.34 1.07
C TYR A 56 3.88 13.42 1.45
N GLU A 57 5.17 13.14 1.35
CA GLU A 57 6.21 14.15 1.53
C GLU A 57 6.05 15.28 0.49
N PRO A 58 6.30 16.55 0.86
CA PRO A 58 6.08 17.69 -0.03
C PRO A 58 7.07 17.69 -1.19
N LYS A 59 8.27 17.15 -0.97
CA LYS A 59 9.31 17.03 -1.99
C LYS A 59 9.37 15.60 -2.50
N THR A 60 9.45 15.45 -3.81
CA THR A 60 9.70 14.15 -4.43
C THR A 60 11.08 13.66 -4.02
N VAL A 61 11.14 12.53 -3.34
CA VAL A 61 12.41 11.85 -3.05
C VAL A 61 12.91 11.24 -4.36
N GLN A 62 14.01 11.76 -4.85
CA GLN A 62 14.66 11.17 -6.02
C GLN A 62 15.26 9.82 -5.64
N PRO A 63 15.16 8.80 -6.50
CA PRO A 63 15.88 7.56 -6.29
C PRO A 63 17.37 7.83 -6.10
N THR A 64 17.98 7.15 -5.16
CA THR A 64 19.39 7.35 -4.81
C THR A 64 20.31 7.17 -6.03
N ALA A 65 20.03 6.16 -6.86
CA ALA A 65 20.76 5.94 -8.10
C ALA A 65 20.69 7.14 -9.05
N THR A 66 19.52 7.75 -9.23
CA THR A 66 19.36 8.90 -10.15
C THR A 66 20.23 10.06 -9.72
N THR A 67 20.25 10.40 -8.45
CA THR A 67 21.06 11.50 -7.92
C THR A 67 22.57 11.26 -8.16
N LEU A 68 23.03 10.03 -7.90
CA LEU A 68 24.45 9.67 -8.10
C LEU A 68 24.84 9.63 -9.58
N MET A 69 23.96 9.16 -10.47
CA MET A 69 24.20 9.12 -11.92
C MET A 69 24.34 10.51 -12.53
N LEU A 70 23.80 11.56 -11.92
CA LEU A 70 23.87 12.93 -12.41
C LEU A 70 25.17 13.65 -12.04
N VAL A 71 26.04 13.06 -11.21
CA VAL A 71 27.27 13.73 -10.74
C VAL A 71 28.34 13.83 -11.85
N ASN A 72 28.69 12.71 -12.47
CA ASN A 72 29.60 12.65 -13.58
C ASN A 72 29.50 11.33 -14.37
N ARG A 73 30.17 11.24 -15.54
CA ARG A 73 30.08 10.06 -16.42
C ARG A 73 30.63 8.77 -15.80
N GLN A 74 31.72 8.88 -15.00
CA GLN A 74 32.30 7.71 -14.35
C GLN A 74 31.37 7.13 -13.32
N LEU A 75 30.85 7.96 -12.38
CA LEU A 75 29.86 7.54 -11.38
C LEU A 75 28.57 7.06 -12.04
N HIS A 76 28.15 7.66 -13.16
CA HIS A 76 27.01 7.16 -13.92
C HIS A 76 27.18 5.70 -14.32
N ALA A 77 28.33 5.33 -14.90
CA ALA A 77 28.60 3.95 -15.31
C ALA A 77 28.69 3.01 -14.08
N GLU A 78 29.44 3.41 -13.05
CA GLU A 78 29.65 2.61 -11.84
C GLU A 78 28.36 2.38 -11.05
N VAL A 79 27.50 3.41 -10.92
CA VAL A 79 26.19 3.28 -10.27
C VAL A 79 25.27 2.36 -11.07
N ARG A 80 25.26 2.46 -12.40
CA ARG A 80 24.48 1.57 -13.25
C ARG A 80 24.88 0.10 -13.07
N ASP A 81 26.19 -0.16 -13.02
CA ASP A 81 26.72 -1.51 -12.80
C ASP A 81 26.34 -2.02 -11.38
N SER A 82 26.48 -1.17 -10.37
CA SER A 82 26.10 -1.48 -8.99
C SER A 82 24.58 -1.75 -8.85
N VAL A 83 23.73 -0.98 -9.52
CA VAL A 83 22.27 -1.22 -9.56
C VAL A 83 21.97 -2.55 -10.24
N ALA A 84 22.59 -2.85 -11.38
CA ALA A 84 22.40 -4.12 -12.08
C ALA A 84 22.83 -5.31 -11.21
N TRP A 85 23.95 -5.18 -10.50
CA TRP A 85 24.45 -6.20 -9.59
C TRP A 85 23.49 -6.41 -8.40
N LEU A 86 23.01 -5.34 -7.77
CA LEU A 86 22.02 -5.44 -6.68
C LEU A 86 20.73 -6.10 -7.16
N GLN A 87 20.22 -5.69 -8.33
CA GLN A 87 19.00 -6.26 -8.91
C GLN A 87 19.15 -7.75 -9.23
N SER A 88 20.35 -8.20 -9.64
CA SER A 88 20.59 -9.63 -9.89
C SER A 88 20.63 -10.48 -8.64
N ARG A 89 20.98 -9.91 -7.47
CA ARG A 89 21.11 -10.62 -6.19
C ARG A 89 19.86 -10.54 -5.33
N GLU A 90 19.26 -9.36 -5.24
CA GLU A 90 18.17 -9.06 -4.30
C GLU A 90 16.82 -8.81 -5.00
N GLY A 91 16.87 -8.72 -6.35
CA GLY A 91 15.72 -8.26 -7.12
C GLY A 91 15.51 -6.75 -7.02
N ARG A 92 14.49 -6.27 -7.72
CA ARG A 92 14.08 -4.86 -7.72
C ARG A 92 13.16 -4.61 -6.53
N ARG A 93 13.73 -4.18 -5.42
CA ARG A 93 13.00 -3.98 -4.16
C ARG A 93 12.80 -2.51 -3.85
N CYS A 94 11.65 -2.22 -3.25
CA CYS A 94 11.31 -0.91 -2.69
C CYS A 94 10.81 -1.11 -1.27
N LYS A 95 11.10 -0.17 -0.37
CA LYS A 95 10.53 -0.17 0.98
C LYS A 95 9.82 1.15 1.24
N VAL A 96 8.62 1.05 1.82
CA VAL A 96 7.79 2.18 2.22
C VAL A 96 7.33 2.01 3.66
N ASP A 97 7.19 3.12 4.37
CA ASP A 97 6.50 3.19 5.65
C ASP A 97 5.10 3.76 5.43
N VAL A 98 4.11 3.11 5.99
CA VAL A 98 2.70 3.50 5.91
C VAL A 98 2.19 3.68 7.33
N LEU A 99 2.18 4.92 7.80
CA LEU A 99 1.82 5.27 9.16
C LEU A 99 0.38 5.77 9.23
N LEU A 100 -0.48 5.07 9.97
CA LEU A 100 -1.79 5.58 10.40
C LEU A 100 -1.62 6.39 11.67
N LEU A 101 -1.78 7.72 11.55
CA LEU A 101 -1.62 8.66 12.65
C LEU A 101 -2.98 9.03 13.23
N ASP A 102 -3.11 8.92 14.56
CA ASP A 102 -4.31 9.25 15.32
C ASP A 102 -5.59 8.58 14.76
N GLU A 103 -5.44 7.42 14.14
CA GLU A 103 -6.52 6.70 13.45
C GLU A 103 -7.24 7.56 12.38
N LYS A 104 -6.61 8.64 11.91
CA LYS A 104 -7.24 9.68 11.08
C LYS A 104 -6.55 9.92 9.75
N GLU A 105 -5.24 10.04 9.75
CA GLU A 105 -4.44 10.33 8.56
C GLU A 105 -3.47 9.18 8.26
N LEU A 106 -3.31 8.87 6.98
CA LEU A 106 -2.35 7.88 6.51
C LEU A 106 -1.17 8.59 5.85
N TRP A 107 0.02 8.36 6.37
CA TRP A 107 1.25 8.92 5.84
C TRP A 107 2.03 7.86 5.08
N VAL A 108 2.37 8.15 3.85
CA VAL A 108 3.19 7.29 3.01
C VAL A 108 4.58 7.90 2.88
N THR A 109 5.61 7.15 3.26
CA THR A 109 7.00 7.60 3.27
C THR A 109 7.87 6.56 2.58
N PRO A 110 8.51 6.88 1.44
CA PRO A 110 9.50 6.01 0.83
C PRO A 110 10.73 5.91 1.74
N LEU A 111 11.11 4.70 2.14
CA LEU A 111 12.31 4.47 2.96
C LEU A 111 13.50 4.06 2.10
N ARG A 112 13.28 3.22 1.09
CA ARG A 112 14.30 2.76 0.15
C ARG A 112 13.75 2.69 -1.26
N THR A 113 14.32 3.48 -2.15
CA THR A 113 13.99 3.52 -3.58
C THR A 113 15.29 3.55 -4.39
N PRO A 114 15.97 2.41 -4.55
CA PRO A 114 17.34 2.39 -5.11
C PRO A 114 17.37 2.85 -6.58
N ALA A 115 16.38 2.46 -7.37
CA ALA A 115 16.28 2.84 -8.78
C ALA A 115 14.81 2.92 -9.22
N CYS A 116 14.53 3.73 -10.24
CA CYS A 116 13.22 3.75 -10.88
C CYS A 116 13.09 2.54 -11.82
N SER A 117 12.17 1.65 -11.50
CA SER A 117 11.73 0.58 -12.38
C SER A 117 10.21 0.49 -12.32
N PRO A 118 9.51 0.40 -13.45
CA PRO A 118 8.06 0.20 -13.44
C PRO A 118 7.67 -1.22 -12.98
N VAL A 119 8.63 -2.14 -12.91
CA VAL A 119 8.43 -3.50 -12.42
C VAL A 119 9.27 -3.70 -11.18
N LEU A 120 8.64 -4.08 -10.08
CA LEU A 120 9.27 -4.39 -8.81
C LEU A 120 9.04 -5.87 -8.49
N ASP A 121 10.12 -6.55 -8.10
CA ASP A 121 10.03 -7.94 -7.68
C ASP A 121 9.42 -8.03 -6.28
N GLN A 122 9.71 -7.03 -5.41
CA GLN A 122 9.12 -6.94 -4.08
C GLN A 122 8.97 -5.50 -3.60
N VAL A 123 7.85 -5.25 -2.94
CA VAL A 123 7.61 -4.03 -2.16
C VAL A 123 7.36 -4.44 -0.71
N ASP A 124 8.17 -3.90 0.20
CA ASP A 124 8.01 -4.07 1.63
C ASP A 124 7.33 -2.81 2.20
N ALA A 125 6.14 -2.96 2.78
CA ALA A 125 5.38 -1.87 3.39
C ALA A 125 5.22 -2.13 4.89
N ASP A 126 5.91 -1.35 5.73
CA ASP A 126 5.71 -1.37 7.18
C ASP A 126 4.44 -0.58 7.52
N MET A 127 3.42 -1.29 8.01
CA MET A 127 2.09 -0.76 8.35
C MET A 127 2.08 -0.43 9.84
N ARG A 128 2.24 0.85 10.20
CA ARG A 128 2.34 1.30 11.58
C ARG A 128 1.12 2.10 12.01
N VAL A 129 0.73 1.98 13.27
CA VAL A 129 -0.34 2.77 13.88
C VAL A 129 0.23 3.52 15.08
N VAL A 130 0.09 4.83 15.11
CA VAL A 130 0.56 5.68 16.20
C VAL A 130 -0.53 6.67 16.60
N GLY A 131 -0.77 6.77 17.89
CA GLY A 131 -1.82 7.63 18.42
C GLY A 131 -3.21 7.00 18.32
N VAL A 132 -4.18 7.71 18.87
CA VAL A 132 -5.60 7.34 18.86
C VAL A 132 -6.44 8.51 18.44
N LEU A 133 -7.60 8.24 17.87
CA LEU A 133 -8.55 9.29 17.50
C LEU A 133 -8.93 10.11 18.75
N PRO A 134 -8.78 11.44 18.72
CA PRO A 134 -9.18 12.31 19.82
C PRO A 134 -10.66 12.13 20.18
N ASP A 135 -11.01 12.23 21.47
CA ASP A 135 -12.39 12.01 21.93
C ASP A 135 -13.38 12.98 21.25
N ALA A 136 -12.97 14.21 21.02
CA ALA A 136 -13.80 15.20 20.31
C ALA A 136 -14.13 14.80 18.86
N ASP A 137 -13.24 14.07 18.20
CA ASP A 137 -13.45 13.60 16.83
C ASP A 137 -14.24 12.27 16.79
N ARG A 138 -14.36 11.56 17.92
CA ARG A 138 -15.06 10.27 18.01
C ARG A 138 -16.55 10.39 17.85
N ASP A 139 -17.12 11.49 18.30
CA ASP A 139 -18.56 11.74 18.24
C ASP A 139 -19.00 12.39 16.92
N ALA A 140 -18.04 12.69 16.04
CA ALA A 140 -18.35 13.20 14.72
C ALA A 140 -19.13 12.16 13.90
N PRO A 141 -20.28 12.55 13.29
CA PRO A 141 -21.17 11.60 12.59
C PRO A 141 -20.56 10.92 11.36
N ARG A 142 -19.34 11.29 10.97
CA ARG A 142 -18.58 10.69 9.87
C ARG A 142 -17.21 10.19 10.32
N ASN A 143 -17.21 9.50 11.43
CA ASN A 143 -16.02 8.85 11.95
C ASN A 143 -15.46 7.84 10.94
N ILE A 144 -14.12 7.67 10.92
CA ILE A 144 -13.45 6.69 10.06
C ILE A 144 -13.92 5.24 10.31
N PHE A 145 -14.56 4.98 11.45
CA PHE A 145 -15.11 3.67 11.81
C PHE A 145 -16.59 3.50 11.48
N ASP A 146 -17.32 4.58 11.22
CA ASP A 146 -18.77 4.52 11.01
C ASP A 146 -19.12 4.77 9.55
N ARG A 147 -19.45 3.71 8.82
CA ARG A 147 -20.25 3.80 7.60
C ARG A 147 -21.59 3.13 7.85
N GLY A 148 -22.64 3.93 7.88
CA GLY A 148 -24.01 3.46 7.99
C GLY A 148 -24.57 2.78 6.75
N ASP A 149 -23.77 2.62 5.70
CA ASP A 149 -24.14 2.08 4.38
C ASP A 149 -23.74 0.60 4.18
N GLY A 150 -23.17 -0.04 5.22
CA GLY A 150 -22.69 -1.43 5.14
C GLY A 150 -21.37 -1.61 4.40
N GLY A 151 -20.71 -0.54 3.94
CA GLY A 151 -19.39 -0.57 3.34
C GLY A 151 -18.28 -0.85 4.37
N PRO A 152 -17.02 -1.04 3.91
CA PRO A 152 -15.89 -1.25 4.80
C PRO A 152 -15.66 -0.04 5.71
N PRO A 153 -15.03 -0.26 6.89
CA PRO A 153 -14.70 0.83 7.81
C PRO A 153 -13.92 1.94 7.10
N GLY A 154 -14.18 3.19 7.50
CA GLY A 154 -13.62 4.36 6.83
C GLY A 154 -12.09 4.42 6.79
N TYR A 155 -11.39 3.79 7.75
CA TYR A 155 -9.92 3.73 7.77
C TYR A 155 -9.32 2.82 6.69
N VAL A 156 -10.08 1.89 6.13
CA VAL A 156 -9.62 0.98 5.07
C VAL A 156 -9.35 1.72 3.77
N TRP A 157 -10.18 2.70 3.43
CA TRP A 157 -10.10 3.44 2.18
C TRP A 157 -8.80 4.24 1.98
N PRO A 158 -8.23 4.91 2.99
CA PRO A 158 -6.91 5.51 2.87
C PRO A 158 -5.81 4.51 2.50
N TYR A 159 -5.81 3.29 3.06
CA TYR A 159 -4.85 2.25 2.69
C TYR A 159 -5.02 1.80 1.24
N TYR A 160 -6.28 1.57 0.84
CA TYR A 160 -6.59 1.22 -0.54
C TYR A 160 -6.17 2.32 -1.51
N TYR A 161 -6.49 3.57 -1.21
CA TYR A 161 -6.07 4.71 -2.01
C TYR A 161 -4.54 4.84 -2.10
N ALA A 162 -3.83 4.62 -1.00
CA ALA A 162 -2.36 4.64 -1.00
C ALA A 162 -1.78 3.53 -1.90
N LEU A 163 -2.35 2.33 -1.87
CA LEU A 163 -1.97 1.22 -2.74
C LEU A 163 -2.25 1.53 -4.20
N GLU A 164 -3.45 1.98 -4.52
CA GLU A 164 -3.82 2.38 -5.90
C GLU A 164 -2.87 3.47 -6.41
N ARG A 165 -2.60 4.49 -5.59
CA ARG A 165 -1.69 5.57 -5.93
C ARG A 165 -0.26 5.09 -6.12
N PHE A 166 0.21 4.16 -5.30
CA PHE A 166 1.50 3.51 -5.49
C PHE A 166 1.58 2.82 -6.86
N LEU A 167 0.56 2.06 -7.22
CA LEU A 167 0.52 1.37 -8.52
C LEU A 167 0.44 2.33 -9.70
N GLN A 168 -0.14 3.50 -9.54
CA GLN A 168 -0.23 4.52 -10.58
C GLN A 168 1.04 5.37 -10.73
N ALA A 169 1.67 5.73 -9.62
CA ALA A 169 2.69 6.77 -9.60
C ALA A 169 3.99 6.38 -8.86
N GLY A 170 4.08 5.16 -8.35
CA GLY A 170 5.23 4.66 -7.59
C GLY A 170 5.26 5.16 -6.14
N PRO A 171 6.38 4.90 -5.44
CA PRO A 171 6.49 5.08 -3.99
C PRO A 171 6.34 6.52 -3.51
N THR A 172 6.59 7.50 -4.35
CA THR A 172 6.44 8.93 -3.99
C THR A 172 5.01 9.44 -4.14
N GLY A 173 4.12 8.62 -4.70
CA GLY A 173 2.76 9.01 -5.04
C GLY A 173 2.65 10.10 -6.12
N ARG A 174 3.74 10.52 -6.73
CA ARG A 174 3.77 11.53 -7.79
C ARG A 174 4.21 10.93 -9.11
N PRO A 175 3.51 11.20 -10.22
CA PRO A 175 3.98 10.76 -11.52
C PRO A 175 5.36 11.38 -11.80
N ALA A 176 6.26 10.62 -12.41
CA ALA A 176 7.53 11.16 -12.89
C ALA A 176 7.21 12.22 -13.93
N SER A 177 7.57 13.48 -13.58
CA SER A 177 7.41 14.74 -14.34
C SER A 177 6.69 14.74 -15.68
N ASP A 178 5.98 15.84 -15.89
CA ASP A 178 5.22 16.40 -17.02
C ASP A 178 5.72 16.23 -18.47
N SER A 179 6.43 15.19 -18.82
CA SER A 179 6.61 14.86 -20.22
C SER A 179 5.26 14.33 -20.74
N GLY A 180 4.52 15.19 -21.46
CA GLY A 180 3.17 15.04 -21.98
C GLY A 180 2.82 13.81 -22.83
N ASN A 181 3.60 12.74 -22.75
CA ASN A 181 3.28 11.41 -23.22
C ASN A 181 3.05 10.51 -22.01
N SER A 182 1.85 10.51 -21.48
CA SER A 182 1.39 9.53 -20.50
C SER A 182 1.26 8.15 -21.15
N VAL A 183 2.37 7.54 -21.50
CA VAL A 183 2.39 6.10 -21.66
C VAL A 183 2.09 5.52 -20.29
N ASP A 184 1.13 4.64 -20.24
CA ASP A 184 0.63 3.92 -19.06
C ASP A 184 1.80 3.33 -18.22
N ARG A 185 2.36 4.13 -17.31
CA ARG A 185 3.54 3.78 -16.48
C ARG A 185 3.12 3.19 -15.14
N HIS A 186 2.05 2.42 -15.14
CA HIS A 186 1.63 1.74 -13.93
C HIS A 186 2.72 0.82 -13.41
N MET A 187 2.95 0.88 -12.09
CA MET A 187 3.88 -0.03 -11.43
C MET A 187 3.32 -1.45 -11.44
N THR A 188 4.19 -2.42 -11.66
CA THR A 188 3.89 -3.84 -11.47
C THR A 188 4.67 -4.33 -10.26
N VAL A 189 4.00 -5.06 -9.36
CA VAL A 189 4.57 -5.59 -8.13
C VAL A 189 4.36 -7.09 -8.09
N HIS A 190 5.46 -7.88 -8.19
CA HIS A 190 5.35 -9.33 -8.12
C HIS A 190 4.94 -9.80 -6.72
N ARG A 191 5.54 -9.24 -5.65
CA ARG A 191 5.20 -9.52 -4.26
C ARG A 191 5.05 -8.22 -3.47
N LEU A 192 3.88 -7.99 -2.91
CA LEU A 192 3.60 -6.90 -1.97
C LEU A 192 3.55 -7.48 -0.55
N VAL A 193 4.53 -7.12 0.28
CA VAL A 193 4.59 -7.53 1.68
C VAL A 193 4.06 -6.39 2.54
N LEU A 194 2.98 -6.64 3.27
CA LEU A 194 2.35 -5.73 4.24
C LEU A 194 2.73 -6.21 5.64
N ASN A 195 3.73 -5.60 6.25
CA ASN A 195 4.19 -5.94 7.59
C ASN A 195 3.49 -5.04 8.61
N PHE A 196 2.55 -5.57 9.36
CA PHE A 196 1.81 -4.87 10.41
C PHE A 196 2.62 -4.87 11.68
N VAL A 197 3.09 -3.69 12.09
CA VAL A 197 4.02 -3.53 13.20
C VAL A 197 3.27 -3.22 14.48
N THR A 198 3.57 -3.94 15.53
CA THR A 198 3.03 -3.69 16.88
C THR A 198 3.45 -2.31 17.36
N PRO A 199 2.49 -1.43 17.71
CA PRO A 199 2.81 -0.11 18.27
C PRO A 199 3.51 -0.24 19.61
N THR A 200 4.45 0.65 19.84
CA THR A 200 5.08 0.84 21.17
C THR A 200 4.69 2.23 21.69
N PRO A 201 4.33 2.39 22.99
CA PRO A 201 4.29 1.36 24.03
C PRO A 201 3.05 0.45 23.99
N ASP A 202 3.18 -0.77 24.53
CA ASP A 202 2.10 -1.78 24.58
C ASP A 202 0.85 -1.30 25.32
N GLU A 203 0.99 -0.34 26.26
CA GLU A 203 -0.14 0.24 27.01
C GLU A 203 -1.19 0.91 26.11
N GLN A 204 -0.83 1.28 24.88
CA GLN A 204 -1.76 1.84 23.90
C GLN A 204 -2.63 0.77 23.23
N HIS A 205 -2.27 -0.51 23.37
CA HIS A 205 -3.11 -1.60 22.88
C HIS A 205 -4.33 -1.81 23.76
N PRO A 206 -5.49 -2.17 23.19
CA PRO A 206 -6.60 -2.62 23.98
C PRO A 206 -6.18 -3.88 24.75
N LEU A 207 -6.25 -3.81 26.08
CA LEU A 207 -6.00 -4.96 26.94
C LEU A 207 -7.09 -6.01 26.72
N GLY A 208 -6.69 -7.25 26.53
CA GLY A 208 -7.60 -8.39 26.61
C GLY A 208 -8.02 -8.99 25.29
N SER A 209 -8.42 -10.23 25.41
CA SER A 209 -8.91 -11.17 24.42
C SER A 209 -7.95 -11.51 23.28
N HIS A 210 -6.95 -12.31 23.60
CA HIS A 210 -6.45 -13.27 22.62
C HIS A 210 -7.65 -14.10 22.14
N GLY A 211 -8.06 -13.91 20.91
CA GLY A 211 -9.07 -14.73 20.25
C GLY A 211 -10.35 -14.06 19.80
N GLU A 212 -10.71 -12.88 20.25
CA GLU A 212 -11.78 -12.13 19.58
C GLU A 212 -11.24 -11.52 18.30
N LYS A 213 -11.37 -12.26 17.24
CA LYS A 213 -11.14 -11.77 15.89
C LYS A 213 -12.06 -10.61 15.64
N GLN A 214 -11.49 -9.43 15.53
CA GLN A 214 -12.23 -8.16 15.43
C GLN A 214 -13.06 -8.04 14.16
N ARG A 215 -12.82 -8.92 13.19
CA ARG A 215 -13.59 -9.05 11.96
C ARG A 215 -15.07 -8.73 12.13
N CYS A 216 -15.52 -8.73 13.36
CA CYS A 216 -16.90 -8.61 13.70
C CYS A 216 -17.23 -7.64 14.79
N LEU A 217 -16.28 -7.07 15.53
CA LEU A 217 -16.74 -6.19 16.59
C LEU A 217 -17.46 -4.98 16.00
N ILE A 218 -16.92 -4.40 14.94
CA ILE A 218 -17.56 -3.30 14.23
C ILE A 218 -18.83 -3.79 13.51
N ALA A 219 -18.74 -4.84 12.69
CA ALA A 219 -19.89 -5.34 11.93
C ALA A 219 -20.98 -6.00 12.82
N ARG A 220 -20.60 -6.72 13.89
CA ARG A 220 -21.54 -7.27 14.85
C ARG A 220 -22.17 -6.21 15.75
N ALA A 221 -21.41 -5.20 16.14
CA ALA A 221 -21.94 -4.13 16.95
C ALA A 221 -22.92 -3.26 16.16
N ILE A 222 -22.65 -2.99 14.89
CA ILE A 222 -23.62 -2.35 14.00
C ILE A 222 -24.87 -3.21 13.86
N LYS A 223 -24.73 -4.51 13.66
CA LYS A 223 -25.88 -5.44 13.59
C LYS A 223 -26.63 -5.62 14.93
N SER A 224 -25.95 -5.47 16.07
CA SER A 224 -26.55 -5.62 17.40
C SER A 224 -27.09 -4.30 17.96
N GLY A 225 -27.04 -3.20 17.24
CA GLY A 225 -27.49 -1.88 17.71
C GLY A 225 -26.61 -1.28 18.80
N ALA A 226 -25.42 -1.82 19.04
CA ALA A 226 -24.45 -1.20 19.93
C ALA A 226 -24.00 0.15 19.38
N THR A 227 -24.06 1.18 20.21
CA THR A 227 -23.64 2.51 19.79
C THR A 227 -22.13 2.55 19.51
N ALA A 228 -21.72 3.34 18.54
CA ALA A 228 -20.33 3.61 18.22
C ALA A 228 -19.50 3.96 19.47
N ALA A 229 -20.07 4.66 20.43
CA ALA A 229 -19.48 4.97 21.73
C ALA A 229 -19.07 3.72 22.53
N HIS A 230 -19.89 2.66 22.52
CA HIS A 230 -19.61 1.41 23.24
C HIS A 230 -18.42 0.65 22.64
N MET A 231 -18.25 0.74 21.32
CA MET A 231 -17.13 0.14 20.59
C MET A 231 -15.83 0.88 20.86
N ARG A 232 -15.88 2.20 20.90
CA ARG A 232 -14.73 3.09 21.10
C ARG A 232 -14.11 2.96 22.48
N ALA A 233 -14.90 2.66 23.50
CA ALA A 233 -14.39 2.39 24.83
C ALA A 233 -13.52 1.13 24.90
N ARG A 234 -13.64 0.22 23.93
CA ARG A 234 -12.91 -1.05 23.89
C ARG A 234 -11.63 -1.03 23.04
N THR A 235 -11.50 -0.08 22.08
CA THR A 235 -10.35 -0.07 21.16
C THR A 235 -9.75 1.33 21.09
N LYS A 236 -8.67 1.54 21.82
CA LYS A 236 -7.89 2.79 21.73
C LYS A 236 -6.99 2.81 20.49
N LEU A 237 -6.52 1.63 20.05
CA LEU A 237 -5.70 1.44 18.86
C LEU A 237 -6.13 0.19 18.10
N LEU A 238 -5.93 0.19 16.78
CA LEU A 238 -6.07 -0.99 15.95
C LEU A 238 -4.89 -1.93 16.21
N ARG A 239 -5.18 -3.16 16.63
CA ARG A 239 -4.15 -4.18 16.78
C ARG A 239 -3.61 -4.61 15.41
N PRO A 240 -2.31 -4.91 15.30
CA PRO A 240 -1.71 -5.32 14.03
C PRO A 240 -2.43 -6.49 13.38
N GLU A 241 -2.75 -7.54 14.16
CA GLU A 241 -3.44 -8.73 13.64
C GLU A 241 -4.85 -8.41 13.14
N TRP A 242 -5.54 -7.50 13.82
CA TRP A 242 -6.89 -7.09 13.45
C TRP A 242 -6.89 -6.25 12.19
N LEU A 243 -5.93 -5.31 12.11
CA LEU A 243 -5.76 -4.48 10.92
C LEU A 243 -5.36 -5.35 9.73
N ALA A 244 -4.45 -6.31 9.92
CA ALA A 244 -4.05 -7.26 8.90
C ALA A 244 -5.23 -8.08 8.38
N GLU A 245 -6.02 -8.67 9.29
CA GLU A 245 -7.17 -9.49 8.90
C GLU A 245 -8.21 -8.67 8.15
N GLU A 246 -8.53 -7.47 8.64
CA GLU A 246 -9.54 -6.60 8.03
C GLU A 246 -9.11 -6.12 6.64
N LEU A 247 -7.89 -5.61 6.51
CA LEU A 247 -7.40 -5.13 5.22
C LEU A 247 -7.30 -6.25 4.19
N LEU A 248 -6.81 -7.43 4.59
CA LEU A 248 -6.75 -8.58 3.68
C LEU A 248 -8.15 -9.08 3.29
N HIS A 249 -9.08 -9.13 4.26
CA HIS A 249 -10.46 -9.52 3.98
C HIS A 249 -11.12 -8.58 2.97
N ILE A 250 -10.92 -7.26 3.13
CA ILE A 250 -11.46 -6.28 2.19
C ILE A 250 -10.79 -6.40 0.82
N LEU A 251 -9.46 -6.52 0.75
CA LEU A 251 -8.75 -6.72 -0.51
C LEU A 251 -9.22 -7.99 -1.23
N GLU A 252 -9.33 -9.10 -0.52
CA GLU A 252 -9.83 -10.36 -1.06
C GLU A 252 -11.28 -10.21 -1.56
N SER A 253 -12.14 -9.56 -0.76
CA SER A 253 -13.53 -9.28 -1.13
C SER A 253 -13.63 -8.40 -2.37
N LEU A 254 -12.79 -7.37 -2.50
CA LEU A 254 -12.72 -6.53 -3.69
C LEU A 254 -12.20 -7.30 -4.91
N ILE A 255 -11.22 -8.18 -4.75
CA ILE A 255 -10.73 -9.02 -5.84
C ILE A 255 -11.84 -9.99 -6.31
N VAL A 256 -12.64 -10.53 -5.39
CA VAL A 256 -13.71 -11.50 -5.69
C VAL A 256 -15.05 -10.82 -5.98
N GLY A 257 -15.21 -9.56 -5.61
CA GLY A 257 -16.50 -8.85 -5.50
C GLY A 257 -17.19 -8.45 -6.82
N GLY A 258 -16.90 -9.09 -7.96
CA GLY A 258 -17.64 -8.85 -9.19
C GLY A 258 -17.55 -7.40 -9.67
N LYS A 259 -18.73 -6.72 -9.82
CA LYS A 259 -18.81 -5.36 -10.38
C LYS A 259 -18.10 -4.31 -9.53
N ASP A 260 -18.21 -4.37 -8.22
CA ASP A 260 -17.56 -3.45 -7.30
C ASP A 260 -16.03 -3.65 -7.30
N GLY A 261 -15.58 -4.91 -7.39
CA GLY A 261 -14.18 -5.23 -7.56
C GLY A 261 -13.58 -4.69 -8.85
N VAL A 262 -14.32 -4.74 -9.96
CA VAL A 262 -13.90 -4.14 -11.25
C VAL A 262 -13.64 -2.64 -11.10
N THR A 263 -14.46 -1.96 -10.35
CA THR A 263 -14.35 -0.51 -10.15
C THR A 263 -13.18 -0.17 -9.19
N TYR A 264 -13.10 -0.86 -8.06
CA TYR A 264 -12.20 -0.44 -6.97
C TYR A 264 -10.87 -1.21 -6.93
N ALA A 265 -10.79 -2.46 -7.38
CA ALA A 265 -9.57 -3.27 -7.27
C ALA A 265 -8.86 -3.51 -8.61
N ARG A 266 -9.26 -2.85 -9.68
CA ARG A 266 -8.75 -3.08 -11.04
C ARG A 266 -7.22 -3.08 -11.10
N LEU A 267 -6.55 -2.06 -10.59
CA LEU A 267 -5.09 -1.96 -10.65
C LEU A 267 -4.42 -3.04 -9.81
N VAL A 268 -4.97 -3.40 -8.65
CA VAL A 268 -4.46 -4.50 -7.83
C VAL A 268 -4.53 -5.81 -8.62
N MET A 269 -5.67 -6.06 -9.25
CA MET A 269 -5.87 -7.27 -10.05
C MET A 269 -4.94 -7.34 -11.27
N GLU A 270 -4.70 -6.22 -11.94
CA GLU A 270 -3.87 -6.15 -13.14
C GLU A 270 -2.36 -6.14 -12.85
N ARG A 271 -1.93 -5.61 -11.68
CA ARG A 271 -0.54 -5.20 -11.43
C ARG A 271 0.11 -5.84 -10.20
N VAL A 272 -0.62 -6.59 -9.38
CA VAL A 272 -0.06 -7.26 -8.21
C VAL A 272 -0.10 -8.77 -8.39
N GLY A 273 1.04 -9.44 -8.13
CA GLY A 273 1.16 -10.90 -8.19
C GLY A 273 0.62 -11.53 -6.92
N VAL A 274 1.31 -11.30 -5.81
CA VAL A 274 1.01 -11.86 -4.50
C VAL A 274 0.96 -10.73 -3.47
N ILE A 275 0.01 -10.80 -2.55
CA ILE A 275 -0.09 -9.93 -1.37
C ILE A 275 0.18 -10.81 -0.15
N GLU A 276 1.28 -10.56 0.55
CA GLU A 276 1.64 -11.23 1.79
C GLU A 276 1.43 -10.28 2.97
N ALA A 277 0.70 -10.72 3.98
CA ALA A 277 0.63 -10.02 5.26
C ALA A 277 1.57 -10.67 6.26
N GLN A 278 2.27 -9.84 6.99
CA GLN A 278 3.10 -10.21 8.13
C GLN A 278 2.66 -9.42 9.36
N VAL A 279 2.88 -9.99 10.54
CA VAL A 279 2.75 -9.29 11.82
C VAL A 279 4.09 -9.39 12.52
N ASP A 280 4.72 -8.24 12.78
CA ASP A 280 6.06 -8.14 13.34
C ASP A 280 7.09 -9.02 12.60
N GLY A 281 7.03 -8.99 11.26
CA GLY A 281 7.90 -9.76 10.37
C GLY A 281 7.58 -11.26 10.29
N ARG A 282 6.52 -11.74 10.97
CA ARG A 282 6.09 -13.14 10.89
C ARG A 282 4.95 -13.29 9.90
N HIS A 283 5.06 -14.26 9.02
CA HIS A 283 4.00 -14.57 8.05
C HIS A 283 2.64 -14.77 8.74
N TYR A 284 1.63 -14.11 8.25
CA TYR A 284 0.25 -14.18 8.75
C TYR A 284 -0.70 -14.80 7.74
N LYS A 285 -0.77 -14.24 6.54
CA LYS A 285 -1.65 -14.70 5.45
C LYS A 285 -1.09 -14.25 4.10
N GLU A 286 -1.41 -14.98 3.05
CA GLU A 286 -1.05 -14.65 1.67
C GLU A 286 -2.28 -14.71 0.76
N ILE A 287 -2.35 -13.80 -0.22
CA ILE A 287 -3.34 -13.80 -1.30
C ILE A 287 -2.57 -13.87 -2.63
N ASP A 288 -2.64 -14.99 -3.31
CA ASP A 288 -2.25 -15.08 -4.72
C ASP A 288 -3.38 -14.47 -5.56
N VAL A 289 -3.14 -13.27 -6.07
CA VAL A 289 -4.14 -12.51 -6.84
C VAL A 289 -4.52 -13.26 -8.11
N GLY A 290 -3.55 -13.87 -8.79
CA GLY A 290 -3.80 -14.66 -10.01
C GLY A 290 -4.64 -15.90 -9.74
N ALA A 291 -4.31 -16.67 -8.70
CA ALA A 291 -5.08 -17.85 -8.31
C ALA A 291 -6.51 -17.45 -7.86
N THR A 292 -6.64 -16.39 -7.09
CA THR A 292 -7.94 -15.86 -6.66
C THR A 292 -8.81 -15.48 -7.86
N LEU A 293 -8.25 -14.76 -8.84
CA LEU A 293 -8.94 -14.38 -10.08
C LEU A 293 -9.34 -15.61 -10.92
N ARG A 294 -8.50 -16.63 -10.98
CA ARG A 294 -8.85 -17.89 -11.70
C ARG A 294 -10.01 -18.61 -11.03
N GLY A 295 -10.04 -18.62 -9.70
CA GLY A 295 -11.09 -19.24 -8.90
C GLY A 295 -12.42 -18.46 -8.84
N MET A 296 -12.45 -17.20 -9.26
CA MET A 296 -13.67 -16.39 -9.26
C MET A 296 -14.79 -17.02 -10.08
N LYS A 297 -15.99 -17.01 -9.49
CA LYS A 297 -17.23 -17.37 -10.17
C LYS A 297 -18.14 -16.15 -10.23
N LEU A 298 -18.92 -16.06 -11.29
CA LEU A 298 -19.98 -15.04 -11.37
C LEU A 298 -20.99 -15.30 -10.24
N GLY A 299 -21.09 -14.38 -9.30
CA GLY A 299 -21.93 -14.50 -8.10
C GLY A 299 -23.43 -14.27 -8.36
N CYS A 300 -23.86 -14.15 -9.61
CA CYS A 300 -25.26 -13.89 -9.97
C CYS A 300 -26.04 -15.21 -10.12
N ASP A 301 -27.28 -15.20 -9.65
CA ASP A 301 -28.23 -16.27 -9.88
C ASP A 301 -28.53 -16.36 -11.39
N PRO A 302 -28.42 -17.57 -12.03
CA PRO A 302 -28.75 -17.74 -13.45
C PRO A 302 -30.18 -17.35 -13.82
N SER A 303 -31.12 -17.36 -12.88
CA SER A 303 -32.50 -16.92 -13.07
C SER A 303 -32.69 -15.42 -13.11
N TRP A 304 -31.67 -14.62 -12.73
CA TRP A 304 -31.76 -13.17 -12.74
C TRP A 304 -31.85 -12.62 -14.18
N TYR A 305 -32.78 -11.71 -14.42
CA TYR A 305 -33.11 -11.21 -15.76
C TYR A 305 -31.91 -10.56 -16.51
N ARG A 306 -30.91 -10.07 -15.79
CA ARG A 306 -29.67 -9.52 -16.36
C ARG A 306 -28.47 -10.49 -16.36
N TYR A 307 -28.67 -11.73 -16.00
CA TYR A 307 -27.60 -12.70 -15.87
C TYR A 307 -26.71 -12.80 -17.13
N GLN A 308 -27.32 -12.80 -18.31
CA GLN A 308 -26.57 -12.92 -19.57
C GLN A 308 -25.71 -11.70 -19.89
N GLU A 309 -26.19 -10.50 -19.52
CA GLU A 309 -25.44 -9.25 -19.70
C GLU A 309 -24.27 -9.20 -18.72
N GLU A 310 -24.50 -9.49 -17.46
CA GLU A 310 -23.48 -9.55 -16.42
C GLU A 310 -22.43 -10.61 -16.72
N LYS A 311 -22.83 -11.77 -17.23
CA LYS A 311 -21.91 -12.82 -17.66
C LYS A 311 -21.00 -12.36 -18.80
N LYS A 312 -21.55 -11.74 -19.84
CA LYS A 312 -20.76 -11.20 -20.95
C LYS A 312 -19.79 -10.11 -20.49
N PHE A 313 -20.26 -9.19 -19.63
CA PHE A 313 -19.41 -8.16 -19.04
C PHE A 313 -18.26 -8.78 -18.24
N TYR A 314 -18.55 -9.73 -17.36
CA TYR A 314 -17.58 -10.42 -16.54
C TYR A 314 -16.52 -11.18 -17.37
N GLU A 315 -16.95 -11.93 -18.38
CA GLU A 315 -16.03 -12.64 -19.28
C GLU A 315 -15.11 -11.69 -20.06
N ALA A 316 -15.66 -10.61 -20.59
CA ALA A 316 -14.89 -9.58 -21.30
C ALA A 316 -13.89 -8.88 -20.37
N TRP A 317 -14.32 -8.51 -19.17
CA TRP A 317 -13.48 -7.93 -18.14
C TRP A 317 -12.35 -8.88 -17.72
N ARG A 318 -12.70 -10.13 -17.38
CA ARG A 318 -11.72 -11.15 -17.00
C ARG A 318 -10.64 -11.33 -18.07
N LYS A 319 -11.03 -11.39 -19.33
CA LYS A 319 -10.09 -11.46 -20.46
C LYS A 319 -9.12 -10.27 -20.48
N LYS A 320 -9.62 -9.05 -20.24
CA LYS A 320 -8.80 -7.83 -20.18
C LYS A 320 -7.80 -7.88 -19.02
N VAL A 321 -8.25 -8.27 -17.83
CA VAL A 321 -7.36 -8.38 -16.64
C VAL A 321 -6.25 -9.39 -16.88
N PHE A 322 -6.56 -10.59 -17.38
CA PHE A 322 -5.54 -11.60 -17.66
C PHE A 322 -4.57 -11.17 -18.77
N ALA A 323 -5.05 -10.46 -19.80
CA ALA A 323 -4.18 -9.88 -20.82
C ALA A 323 -3.23 -8.81 -20.23
N ALA A 324 -3.73 -7.94 -19.34
CA ALA A 324 -2.92 -6.95 -18.66
C ALA A 324 -1.89 -7.59 -17.72
N ARG A 325 -2.27 -8.65 -16.98
CA ARG A 325 -1.34 -9.43 -16.14
C ARG A 325 -0.24 -10.09 -16.97
N ALA A 326 -0.59 -10.73 -18.06
CA ALA A 326 0.39 -11.38 -18.97
C ALA A 326 1.37 -10.35 -19.53
N ALA A 327 0.87 -9.19 -19.97
CA ALA A 327 1.72 -8.08 -20.44
C ALA A 327 2.63 -7.52 -19.32
N ALA A 328 2.23 -7.63 -18.07
CA ALA A 328 3.01 -7.23 -16.89
C ALA A 328 3.95 -8.33 -16.37
N GLY A 329 3.98 -9.52 -17.00
CA GLY A 329 4.77 -10.67 -16.55
C GLY A 329 4.22 -11.35 -15.30
N LEU A 330 2.91 -11.19 -15.01
CA LEU A 330 2.22 -11.82 -13.89
C LEU A 330 1.37 -12.98 -14.39
N ASN A 331 1.36 -14.07 -13.64
CA ASN A 331 0.57 -15.28 -13.94
C ASN A 331 -0.85 -15.20 -13.37
#